data_5505f3bab225072fb4ea6a9defc14979
#
_entry.id   5505f3bab225072fb4ea6a9defc14979
#
_cell.length_a   1.000
_cell.length_b   1.000
_cell.length_c   1.000
_cell.angle_alpha   90.00
_cell.angle_beta   90.00
_cell.angle_gamma   90.00
#
_symmetry.space_group_name_H-M   'P 1'
#
loop_
_entity.id
_entity.type
_entity.pdbx_description
1 polymer ?
#
loop_
_entity_poly.entity_id
_entity_poly.type
_entity_poly.pdbx_seq_one_letter_code
_entity_poly.pdbx_strand_id
1 'polypeptide(L)'
;MSRKELIDEVNRALTVSLALPYSPPDGEIERLIDIEMRWLWREYRSLWQDQLYILNKKYYQTPEWKNTRTYQMPDCVVGIKKVIENTQGNRVFGINDPDLNFDRLMASDLYLTPLSSDQITYRTIQWSFWDLARQFSLKDINHSFNLNTQRLVITGRTPTESLTVLALVKIPDEDAYEDPIVLKWMIAQGKRSLARILGAFNYQLLGNITINYQMWKEEGDSELQELKDKIKSDDVADWFSFFT
;
A
#
# COMPACT_ATOMS: atom_id res chain seq x y z
N MET A 1 -13.28 -3.50 15.80
CA MET A 1 -12.75 -3.89 17.14
C MET A 1 -11.95 -2.74 17.73
N SER A 2 -12.17 -2.38 19.00
CA SER A 2 -11.38 -1.33 19.62
C SER A 2 -9.97 -1.81 19.97
N ARG A 3 -9.01 -0.86 20.11
CA ARG A 3 -7.63 -1.20 20.51
C ARG A 3 -7.57 -1.98 21.84
N LYS A 4 -8.45 -1.65 22.77
CA LYS A 4 -8.52 -2.33 24.06
C LYS A 4 -8.98 -3.78 23.94
N GLU A 5 -9.97 -4.03 23.09
CA GLU A 5 -10.45 -5.39 22.81
C GLU A 5 -9.36 -6.23 22.13
N LEU A 6 -8.57 -5.63 21.20
CA LEU A 6 -7.42 -6.31 20.59
C LEU A 6 -6.38 -6.72 21.65
N ILE A 7 -6.04 -5.81 22.57
CA ILE A 7 -5.09 -6.09 23.66
C ILE A 7 -5.63 -7.23 24.54
N ASP A 8 -6.90 -7.19 24.90
CA ASP A 8 -7.53 -8.21 25.73
C ASP A 8 -7.55 -9.57 25.02
N GLU A 9 -7.82 -9.60 23.70
CA GLU A 9 -7.85 -10.84 22.93
C GLU A 9 -6.44 -11.43 22.77
N VAL A 10 -5.43 -10.60 22.47
CA VAL A 10 -4.04 -11.05 22.42
C VAL A 10 -3.58 -11.58 23.79
N ASN A 11 -3.92 -10.89 24.87
CA ASN A 11 -3.63 -11.36 26.23
C ASN A 11 -4.27 -12.71 26.52
N ARG A 12 -5.55 -12.89 26.18
CA ARG A 12 -6.25 -14.17 26.37
C ARG A 12 -5.58 -15.30 25.60
N ALA A 13 -5.19 -15.03 24.35
CA ALA A 13 -4.51 -16.03 23.53
C ALA A 13 -3.14 -16.42 24.10
N LEU A 14 -2.37 -15.45 24.60
CA LEU A 14 -1.05 -15.69 25.17
C LEU A 14 -1.09 -16.39 26.54
N THR A 15 -2.09 -16.08 27.36
CA THR A 15 -2.23 -16.66 28.72
C THR A 15 -3.09 -17.93 28.74
N VAL A 16 -3.50 -18.44 27.55
CA VAL A 16 -4.41 -19.60 27.45
C VAL A 16 -5.63 -19.37 28.34
N SER A 17 -6.32 -18.24 28.13
CA SER A 17 -7.47 -17.82 28.94
C SER A 17 -7.19 -17.70 30.43
N LEU A 18 -6.03 -17.12 30.79
CA LEU A 18 -5.57 -16.93 32.17
C LEU A 18 -5.25 -18.23 32.97
N ALA A 19 -5.10 -19.36 32.24
CA ALA A 19 -4.68 -20.61 32.87
C ALA A 19 -3.17 -20.65 33.21
N LEU A 20 -2.37 -19.78 32.58
CA LEU A 20 -0.94 -19.67 32.86
C LEU A 20 -0.71 -18.72 34.05
N PRO A 21 0.20 -19.06 34.96
CA PRO A 21 0.54 -18.21 36.12
C PRO A 21 1.42 -17.00 35.75
N TYR A 22 1.53 -16.69 34.50
CA TYR A 22 2.35 -15.61 33.95
C TYR A 22 1.52 -14.76 32.98
N SER A 23 1.56 -13.46 33.16
CA SER A 23 1.04 -12.48 32.21
C SER A 23 2.18 -11.63 31.66
N PRO A 24 2.09 -11.17 30.41
CA PRO A 24 3.05 -10.19 29.89
C PRO A 24 3.12 -8.96 30.80
N PRO A 25 4.27 -8.29 30.89
CA PRO A 25 4.38 -7.03 31.63
C PRO A 25 3.39 -5.99 31.12
N ASP A 26 2.88 -5.16 32.02
CA ASP A 26 1.97 -4.07 31.67
C ASP A 26 2.59 -3.15 30.61
N GLY A 27 1.83 -2.85 29.55
CA GLY A 27 2.27 -2.00 28.43
C GLY A 27 3.14 -2.70 27.37
N GLU A 28 3.63 -3.92 27.58
CA GLU A 28 4.45 -4.60 26.57
C GLU A 28 3.63 -4.97 25.33
N ILE A 29 2.40 -5.44 25.50
CA ILE A 29 1.50 -5.74 24.39
C ILE A 29 1.11 -4.48 23.64
N GLU A 30 0.85 -3.38 24.34
CA GLU A 30 0.54 -2.09 23.70
C GLU A 30 1.71 -1.63 22.83
N ARG A 31 2.92 -1.70 23.36
CA ARG A 31 4.14 -1.37 22.62
C ARG A 31 4.35 -2.27 21.40
N LEU A 32 4.10 -3.56 21.56
CA LEU A 32 4.20 -4.55 20.49
C LEU A 32 3.21 -4.20 19.37
N ILE A 33 1.95 -3.92 19.70
CA ILE A 33 0.93 -3.51 18.73
C ILE A 33 1.38 -2.25 17.99
N ASP A 34 1.90 -1.23 18.66
CA ASP A 34 2.34 0.01 18.05
C ASP A 34 3.51 -0.20 17.06
N ILE A 35 4.42 -1.11 17.37
CA ILE A 35 5.56 -1.42 16.51
C ILE A 35 5.11 -2.24 15.30
N GLU A 36 4.35 -3.30 15.53
CA GLU A 36 3.97 -4.25 14.49
C GLU A 36 2.91 -3.66 13.54
N MET A 37 1.99 -2.84 14.03
CA MET A 37 1.04 -2.13 13.17
C MET A 37 1.75 -1.20 12.18
N ARG A 38 2.86 -0.55 12.56
CA ARG A 38 3.65 0.26 11.62
C ARG A 38 4.22 -0.56 10.47
N TRP A 39 4.60 -1.81 10.74
CA TRP A 39 5.09 -2.72 9.72
C TRP A 39 3.92 -3.20 8.84
N LEU A 40 2.81 -3.66 9.45
CA LEU A 40 1.63 -4.10 8.72
C LEU A 40 1.05 -3.01 7.82
N TRP A 41 0.99 -1.76 8.27
CA TRP A 41 0.58 -0.61 7.46
C TRP A 41 1.45 -0.37 6.21
N ARG A 42 2.67 -0.91 6.17
CA ARG A 42 3.56 -0.77 5.02
C ARG A 42 3.50 -1.96 4.08
N GLU A 43 3.33 -3.15 4.62
CA GLU A 43 3.51 -4.39 3.88
C GLU A 43 2.19 -5.11 3.56
N TYR A 44 1.14 -4.89 4.35
CA TYR A 44 -0.13 -5.60 4.19
C TYR A 44 -1.17 -4.75 3.48
N ARG A 45 -1.40 -5.07 2.21
CA ARG A 45 -2.21 -4.29 1.29
C ARG A 45 -3.70 -4.27 1.61
N SER A 46 -4.24 -5.32 2.21
CA SER A 46 -5.65 -5.37 2.62
C SER A 46 -6.02 -4.29 3.66
N LEU A 47 -5.01 -3.70 4.31
CA LEU A 47 -5.19 -2.56 5.20
C LEU A 47 -5.26 -1.21 4.48
N TRP A 48 -5.26 -1.19 3.14
CA TRP A 48 -5.30 0.02 2.34
C TRP A 48 -6.60 0.10 1.55
N GLN A 49 -7.07 1.31 1.35
CA GLN A 49 -8.19 1.62 0.47
C GLN A 49 -7.82 2.71 -0.52
N ASP A 50 -8.46 2.68 -1.68
CA ASP A 50 -8.29 3.70 -2.69
C ASP A 50 -9.09 4.95 -2.33
N GLN A 51 -8.43 6.10 -2.33
CA GLN A 51 -9.07 7.38 -2.10
C GLN A 51 -8.63 8.43 -3.13
N LEU A 52 -9.58 9.24 -3.56
CA LEU A 52 -9.32 10.33 -4.51
C LEU A 52 -9.11 11.65 -3.76
N TYR A 53 -7.98 12.30 -4.04
CA TYR A 53 -7.68 13.65 -3.58
C TYR A 53 -7.66 14.61 -4.76
N ILE A 54 -8.29 15.77 -4.61
CA ILE A 54 -8.31 16.81 -5.64
C ILE A 54 -7.38 17.93 -5.21
N LEU A 55 -6.30 18.13 -5.95
CA LEU A 55 -5.39 19.25 -5.79
C LEU A 55 -5.89 20.43 -6.61
N ASN A 56 -6.33 21.47 -5.92
CA ASN A 56 -6.93 22.62 -6.57
C ASN A 56 -5.89 23.44 -7.36
N LYS A 57 -6.28 23.94 -8.53
CA LYS A 57 -5.48 24.82 -9.40
C LYS A 57 -4.87 26.02 -8.66
N LYS A 58 -5.57 26.59 -7.70
CA LYS A 58 -5.06 27.73 -6.90
C LYS A 58 -3.75 27.42 -6.17
N TYR A 59 -3.51 26.16 -5.83
CA TYR A 59 -2.31 25.74 -5.14
C TYR A 59 -1.05 25.91 -6.00
N TYR A 60 -1.15 25.69 -7.33
CA TYR A 60 -0.01 25.81 -8.24
C TYR A 60 0.44 27.26 -8.47
N GLN A 61 -0.36 28.22 -8.05
CA GLN A 61 -0.01 29.64 -8.13
C GLN A 61 0.79 30.11 -6.93
N THR A 62 0.87 29.32 -5.87
CA THR A 62 1.63 29.67 -4.66
C THR A 62 3.12 29.70 -4.93
N PRO A 63 3.88 30.63 -4.30
CA PRO A 63 5.33 30.68 -4.44
C PRO A 63 6.03 29.41 -3.97
N GLU A 64 5.49 28.79 -2.92
CA GLU A 64 6.01 27.54 -2.37
C GLU A 64 5.99 26.42 -3.40
N TRP A 65 4.85 26.23 -4.08
CA TRP A 65 4.74 25.18 -5.09
C TRP A 65 5.64 25.47 -6.31
N LYS A 66 5.74 26.72 -6.74
CA LYS A 66 6.60 27.09 -7.89
C LYS A 66 8.06 26.76 -7.64
N ASN A 67 8.52 26.87 -6.40
CA ASN A 67 9.91 26.58 -6.03
C ASN A 67 10.17 25.08 -5.78
N THR A 68 9.23 24.40 -5.14
CA THR A 68 9.44 23.03 -4.65
C THR A 68 8.71 21.97 -5.46
N ARG A 69 7.62 22.33 -6.15
CA ARG A 69 6.69 21.42 -6.83
C ARG A 69 6.20 20.29 -5.93
N THR A 70 6.15 20.54 -4.64
CA THR A 70 5.77 19.54 -3.64
C THR A 70 4.39 19.86 -3.05
N TYR A 71 3.67 18.82 -2.74
CA TYR A 71 2.41 18.88 -2.01
C TYR A 71 2.50 18.01 -0.77
N GLN A 72 2.06 18.53 0.38
CA GLN A 72 2.00 17.75 1.62
C GLN A 72 0.71 16.93 1.63
N MET A 73 0.86 15.62 1.59
CA MET A 73 -0.25 14.68 1.70
C MET A 73 -0.60 14.44 3.18
N PRO A 74 -1.84 14.02 3.49
CA PRO A 74 -2.22 13.60 4.84
C PRO A 74 -1.40 12.38 5.31
N ASP A 75 -1.21 12.25 6.62
CA ASP A 75 -0.41 11.16 7.23
C ASP A 75 -1.02 9.76 7.04
N CYS A 76 -2.30 9.70 6.69
CA CYS A 76 -2.99 8.44 6.37
C CYS A 76 -2.62 7.87 5.00
N VAL A 77 -1.96 8.64 4.13
CA VAL A 77 -1.58 8.18 2.78
C VAL A 77 -0.34 7.30 2.85
N VAL A 78 -0.46 6.08 2.32
CA VAL A 78 0.63 5.08 2.25
C VAL A 78 1.36 5.13 0.90
N GLY A 79 0.62 5.43 -0.16
CA GLY A 79 1.17 5.45 -1.51
C GLY A 79 0.29 6.23 -2.48
N ILE A 80 0.80 6.44 -3.68
CA ILE A 80 0.08 7.09 -4.76
C ILE A 80 0.13 6.18 -5.99
N LYS A 81 -1.05 5.79 -6.48
CA LYS A 81 -1.17 4.96 -7.68
C LYS A 81 -1.03 5.78 -8.94
N LYS A 82 -1.75 6.91 -9.00
CA LYS A 82 -1.86 7.71 -10.23
C LYS A 82 -2.16 9.17 -9.93
N VAL A 83 -1.61 10.04 -10.76
CA VAL A 83 -1.94 11.48 -10.79
C VAL A 83 -2.49 11.82 -12.17
N ILE A 84 -3.67 12.38 -12.24
CA ILE A 84 -4.40 12.70 -13.47
C ILE A 84 -4.78 14.18 -13.46
N GLU A 85 -4.52 14.88 -14.54
CA GLU A 85 -4.96 16.26 -14.70
C GLU A 85 -6.43 16.31 -15.15
N ASN A 86 -7.25 17.06 -14.40
CA ASN A 86 -8.65 17.26 -14.75
C ASN A 86 -8.78 18.37 -15.80
N THR A 87 -8.64 18.05 -17.05
CA THR A 87 -8.94 18.98 -18.13
C THR A 87 -10.46 19.17 -18.21
N GLN A 88 -10.92 20.36 -17.83
CA GLN A 88 -12.35 20.66 -17.88
C GLN A 88 -12.87 20.68 -19.32
N GLY A 89 -13.99 20.02 -19.50
CA GLY A 89 -15.05 20.44 -20.44
C GLY A 89 -15.15 19.72 -21.77
N ASN A 90 -14.15 19.08 -22.33
CA ASN A 90 -14.28 18.48 -23.67
C ASN A 90 -13.96 16.98 -23.76
N ARG A 91 -13.79 16.33 -22.61
CA ARG A 91 -13.41 14.91 -22.54
C ARG A 91 -14.50 13.92 -22.90
N VAL A 92 -15.78 14.33 -22.85
CA VAL A 92 -16.90 13.44 -23.19
C VAL A 92 -16.82 13.00 -24.66
N PHE A 93 -16.18 13.80 -25.51
CA PHE A 93 -16.06 13.50 -26.95
C PHE A 93 -14.62 13.44 -27.49
N GLY A 94 -13.60 13.58 -26.65
CA GLY A 94 -12.20 13.28 -27.04
C GLY A 94 -11.61 14.14 -28.16
N ILE A 95 -12.18 15.33 -28.45
CA ILE A 95 -11.78 16.15 -29.59
C ILE A 95 -10.43 16.84 -29.38
N ASN A 96 -10.03 17.08 -28.13
CA ASN A 96 -8.80 17.80 -27.78
C ASN A 96 -7.79 16.98 -26.96
N ASP A 97 -8.04 15.69 -26.76
CA ASP A 97 -7.06 14.79 -26.13
C ASP A 97 -6.26 14.13 -27.28
N PRO A 98 -4.98 14.49 -27.47
CA PRO A 98 -4.16 13.90 -28.53
C PRO A 98 -4.08 12.38 -28.42
N ASP A 99 -4.20 11.84 -27.22
CA ASP A 99 -4.13 10.40 -26.97
C ASP A 99 -5.40 9.69 -27.43
N LEU A 100 -6.57 10.22 -27.10
CA LEU A 100 -7.86 9.67 -27.55
C LEU A 100 -8.12 9.87 -29.03
N ASN A 101 -7.65 10.99 -29.61
CA ASN A 101 -7.73 11.19 -31.05
C ASN A 101 -6.83 10.24 -31.81
N PHE A 102 -5.66 9.94 -31.27
CA PHE A 102 -4.73 8.99 -31.90
C PHE A 102 -5.30 7.57 -31.85
N ASP A 103 -5.79 7.13 -30.70
CA ASP A 103 -6.39 5.79 -30.55
C ASP A 103 -7.65 5.62 -31.40
N ARG A 104 -8.46 6.68 -31.56
CA ARG A 104 -9.64 6.67 -32.44
C ARG A 104 -9.27 6.68 -33.90
N LEU A 105 -8.29 7.49 -34.31
CA LEU A 105 -7.79 7.48 -35.68
C LEU A 105 -7.23 6.10 -36.04
N MET A 106 -6.47 5.49 -35.12
CA MET A 106 -5.91 4.17 -35.33
C MET A 106 -6.98 3.08 -35.36
N ALA A 107 -7.99 3.15 -34.48
CA ALA A 107 -9.10 2.20 -34.50
C ALA A 107 -9.92 2.34 -35.80
N SER A 108 -10.22 3.55 -36.25
CA SER A 108 -10.95 3.77 -37.50
C SER A 108 -10.20 3.26 -38.71
N ASP A 109 -8.88 3.49 -38.77
CA ASP A 109 -8.04 3.00 -39.84
C ASP A 109 -7.88 1.47 -39.83
N LEU A 110 -7.89 0.83 -38.64
CA LEU A 110 -7.80 -0.62 -38.50
C LEU A 110 -9.09 -1.32 -38.97
N TYR A 111 -10.25 -0.68 -38.78
CA TYR A 111 -11.53 -1.27 -39.14
C TYR A 111 -11.95 -0.97 -40.61
N LEU A 112 -11.39 0.06 -41.23
CA LEU A 112 -11.82 0.52 -42.54
C LEU A 112 -10.97 0.00 -43.70
N THR A 113 -9.77 -0.53 -43.48
CA THR A 113 -8.90 -1.04 -44.54
C THR A 113 -8.34 -2.42 -44.23
N PRO A 114 -8.53 -3.41 -45.14
CA PRO A 114 -7.84 -4.69 -45.00
C PRO A 114 -6.32 -4.46 -45.16
N LEU A 115 -5.59 -4.70 -44.07
CA LEU A 115 -4.16 -4.46 -43.99
C LEU A 115 -3.41 -5.65 -44.59
N SER A 116 -2.49 -5.39 -45.52
CA SER A 116 -1.46 -6.35 -45.93
C SER A 116 -0.45 -6.56 -44.78
N SER A 117 0.24 -7.70 -44.78
CA SER A 117 1.26 -8.05 -43.79
C SER A 117 2.35 -6.95 -43.66
N ASP A 118 2.75 -6.32 -44.73
CA ASP A 118 3.76 -5.25 -44.73
C ASP A 118 3.24 -3.97 -44.07
N GLN A 119 1.95 -3.68 -44.25
CA GLN A 119 1.32 -2.51 -43.60
C GLN A 119 1.17 -2.72 -42.09
N ILE A 120 0.92 -3.95 -41.64
CA ILE A 120 0.89 -4.29 -40.23
C ILE A 120 2.27 -4.06 -39.60
N THR A 121 3.32 -4.55 -40.25
CA THR A 121 4.70 -4.39 -39.76
C THR A 121 5.10 -2.91 -39.71
N TYR A 122 4.79 -2.13 -40.76
CA TYR A 122 5.07 -0.70 -40.78
C TYR A 122 4.35 0.06 -39.67
N ARG A 123 3.09 -0.25 -39.42
CA ARG A 123 2.30 0.36 -38.34
C ARG A 123 2.82 -0.03 -36.96
N THR A 124 3.22 -1.28 -36.74
CA THR A 124 3.82 -1.71 -35.47
C THR A 124 5.11 -0.93 -35.20
N ILE A 125 5.93 -0.68 -36.20
CA ILE A 125 7.15 0.15 -36.08
C ILE A 125 6.77 1.61 -35.76
N GLN A 126 5.77 2.15 -36.44
CA GLN A 126 5.29 3.51 -36.14
C GLN A 126 4.78 3.61 -34.70
N TRP A 127 4.03 2.63 -34.21
CA TRP A 127 3.53 2.63 -32.84
C TRP A 127 4.65 2.59 -31.81
N SER A 128 5.63 1.70 -31.98
CA SER A 128 6.78 1.66 -31.09
C SER A 128 7.59 2.95 -31.12
N PHE A 129 7.69 3.63 -32.26
CA PHE A 129 8.34 4.93 -32.38
C PHE A 129 7.54 6.03 -31.63
N TRP A 130 6.21 6.03 -31.75
CA TRP A 130 5.36 6.99 -31.06
C TRP A 130 5.33 6.76 -29.55
N ASP A 131 5.32 5.52 -29.09
CA ASP A 131 5.44 5.19 -27.67
C ASP A 131 6.80 5.63 -27.11
N LEU A 132 7.85 5.43 -27.86
CA LEU A 132 9.18 5.91 -27.50
C LEU A 132 9.22 7.45 -27.44
N ALA A 133 8.67 8.12 -28.45
CA ALA A 133 8.57 9.59 -28.49
C ALA A 133 7.71 10.16 -27.35
N ARG A 134 6.66 9.44 -26.93
CA ARG A 134 5.84 9.75 -25.76
C ARG A 134 6.65 9.65 -24.46
N GLN A 135 7.42 8.59 -24.28
CA GLN A 135 8.27 8.39 -23.10
C GLN A 135 9.33 9.49 -22.95
N PHE A 136 9.86 9.99 -24.08
CA PHE A 136 10.84 11.10 -24.10
C PHE A 136 10.19 12.48 -24.12
N SER A 137 8.90 12.59 -24.39
CA SER A 137 8.19 13.86 -24.34
C SER A 137 7.97 14.27 -22.88
N LEU A 138 8.61 15.36 -22.46
CA LEU A 138 8.43 16.00 -21.15
C LEU A 138 7.00 16.56 -20.93
N LYS A 139 6.04 16.12 -21.73
CA LYS A 139 4.65 16.59 -21.65
C LYS A 139 3.84 15.93 -20.55
N ASP A 140 4.28 14.77 -20.06
CA ASP A 140 3.53 14.06 -19.04
C ASP A 140 3.83 14.58 -17.64
N ILE A 141 2.80 14.57 -16.81
CA ILE A 141 2.92 14.87 -15.41
C ILE A 141 3.36 13.59 -14.71
N ASN A 142 4.60 13.60 -14.25
CA ASN A 142 5.15 12.50 -13.46
C ASN A 142 5.08 12.86 -11.99
N HIS A 143 5.05 11.83 -11.15
CA HIS A 143 5.00 12.01 -9.71
C HIS A 143 5.95 11.07 -8.99
N SER A 144 6.41 11.50 -7.83
CA SER A 144 7.07 10.65 -6.84
C SER A 144 6.53 10.97 -5.46
N PHE A 145 6.37 9.96 -4.63
CA PHE A 145 5.85 10.11 -3.28
C PHE A 145 6.84 9.55 -2.28
N ASN A 146 7.11 10.31 -1.22
CA ASN A 146 7.96 9.88 -0.12
C ASN A 146 7.10 9.65 1.13
N LEU A 147 6.94 8.39 1.51
CA LEU A 147 6.13 7.96 2.65
C LEU A 147 6.62 8.56 3.98
N ASN A 148 7.93 8.73 4.17
CA ASN A 148 8.47 9.21 5.45
C ASN A 148 8.23 10.71 5.66
N THR A 149 8.21 11.49 4.59
CA THR A 149 7.99 12.94 4.64
C THR A 149 6.57 13.34 4.24
N GLN A 150 5.74 12.38 3.80
CA GLN A 150 4.39 12.58 3.28
C GLN A 150 4.34 13.62 2.15
N ARG A 151 5.42 13.69 1.34
CA ARG A 151 5.52 14.67 0.26
C ARG A 151 5.32 14.01 -1.10
N LEU A 152 4.34 14.54 -1.82
CA LEU A 152 4.13 14.28 -3.24
C LEU A 152 4.90 15.33 -4.04
N VAL A 153 5.85 14.90 -4.86
CA VAL A 153 6.59 15.73 -5.80
C VAL A 153 6.03 15.53 -7.20
N ILE A 154 5.66 16.61 -7.87
CA ILE A 154 5.13 16.60 -9.22
C ILE A 154 6.19 17.12 -10.18
N THR A 155 6.62 16.29 -11.12
CA THR A 155 7.64 16.61 -12.12
C THR A 155 7.04 16.65 -13.52
N GLY A 156 7.79 17.19 -14.49
CA GLY A 156 7.33 17.37 -15.86
C GLY A 156 6.69 18.73 -16.08
N ARG A 157 5.64 18.79 -16.91
CA ARG A 157 4.98 20.07 -17.20
C ARG A 157 4.22 20.59 -15.96
N THR A 158 4.07 21.91 -15.91
CA THR A 158 3.25 22.54 -14.89
C THR A 158 1.78 22.25 -15.17
N PRO A 159 1.01 21.73 -14.20
CA PRO A 159 -0.41 21.52 -14.37
C PRO A 159 -1.15 22.82 -14.65
N THR A 160 -2.06 22.81 -15.60
CA THR A 160 -2.90 23.97 -15.94
C THR A 160 -4.25 23.94 -15.24
N GLU A 161 -4.70 22.72 -14.94
CA GLU A 161 -5.98 22.46 -14.26
C GLU A 161 -5.76 21.73 -12.92
N SER A 162 -6.84 21.44 -12.21
CA SER A 162 -6.79 20.66 -10.98
C SER A 162 -6.28 19.24 -11.25
N LEU A 163 -5.49 18.68 -10.33
CA LEU A 163 -5.05 17.30 -10.39
C LEU A 163 -5.93 16.41 -9.51
N THR A 164 -6.31 15.26 -10.01
CA THR A 164 -6.86 14.17 -9.22
C THR A 164 -5.76 13.17 -8.91
N VAL A 165 -5.53 12.93 -7.63
CA VAL A 165 -4.54 11.98 -7.12
C VAL A 165 -5.29 10.76 -6.61
N LEU A 166 -5.05 9.60 -7.21
CA LEU A 166 -5.51 8.32 -6.70
C LEU A 166 -4.47 7.81 -5.71
N ALA A 167 -4.80 7.90 -4.43
CA ALA A 167 -3.92 7.54 -3.34
C ALA A 167 -4.40 6.27 -2.62
N LEU A 168 -3.44 5.54 -2.09
CA LEU A 168 -3.66 4.45 -1.14
C LEU A 168 -3.67 5.03 0.27
N VAL A 169 -4.74 4.82 0.99
CA VAL A 169 -4.96 5.36 2.33
C VAL A 169 -5.17 4.21 3.30
N LYS A 170 -4.63 4.35 4.50
CA LYS A 170 -4.89 3.41 5.60
C LYS A 170 -6.38 3.36 5.91
N ILE A 171 -6.93 2.16 6.09
CA ILE A 171 -8.27 2.00 6.65
C ILE A 171 -8.28 2.47 8.10
N PRO A 172 -9.44 2.79 8.70
CA PRO A 172 -9.54 3.11 10.12
C PRO A 172 -8.93 2.01 11.01
N ASP A 173 -8.32 2.41 12.11
CA ASP A 173 -7.66 1.47 13.03
C ASP A 173 -8.63 0.39 13.56
N GLU A 174 -9.88 0.76 13.80
CA GLU A 174 -10.92 -0.17 14.28
C GLU A 174 -11.20 -1.30 13.30
N ASP A 175 -11.25 -0.98 12.00
CA ASP A 175 -11.44 -1.97 10.92
C ASP A 175 -10.17 -2.82 10.74
N ALA A 176 -9.00 -2.20 10.87
CA ALA A 176 -7.73 -2.92 10.78
C ALA A 176 -7.56 -3.96 11.90
N TYR A 177 -8.06 -3.69 13.11
CA TYR A 177 -8.00 -4.63 14.23
C TYR A 177 -8.98 -5.80 14.12
N GLU A 178 -10.00 -5.71 13.26
CA GLU A 178 -10.91 -6.82 12.95
C GLU A 178 -10.34 -7.81 11.95
N ASP A 179 -9.28 -7.46 11.26
CA ASP A 179 -8.66 -8.35 10.29
C ASP A 179 -8.03 -9.58 10.98
N PRO A 180 -8.41 -10.80 10.59
CA PRO A 180 -7.91 -12.02 11.22
C PRO A 180 -6.41 -12.25 11.03
N ILE A 181 -5.79 -11.67 10.00
CA ILE A 181 -4.34 -11.75 9.78
C ILE A 181 -3.63 -10.84 10.77
N VAL A 182 -4.15 -9.65 11.01
CA VAL A 182 -3.62 -8.71 12.02
C VAL A 182 -3.65 -9.34 13.40
N LEU A 183 -4.79 -9.93 13.79
CA LEU A 183 -4.92 -10.59 15.09
C LEU A 183 -3.92 -11.76 15.24
N LYS A 184 -3.86 -12.65 14.25
CA LYS A 184 -2.90 -13.77 14.26
C LYS A 184 -1.45 -13.30 14.31
N TRP A 185 -1.13 -12.25 13.57
CA TRP A 185 0.19 -11.63 13.58
C TRP A 185 0.57 -11.14 14.97
N MET A 186 -0.35 -10.42 15.65
CA MET A 186 -0.11 -9.92 17.00
C MET A 186 0.06 -11.04 18.02
N ILE A 187 -0.73 -12.12 17.90
CA ILE A 187 -0.59 -13.30 18.76
C ILE A 187 0.77 -13.98 18.54
N ALA A 188 1.18 -14.19 17.30
CA ALA A 188 2.46 -14.84 16.97
C ALA A 188 3.67 -14.00 17.45
N GLN A 189 3.63 -12.69 17.27
CA GLN A 189 4.64 -11.79 17.81
C GLN A 189 4.62 -11.74 19.35
N GLY A 190 3.45 -11.82 19.96
CA GLY A 190 3.28 -11.95 21.38
C GLY A 190 3.92 -13.23 21.94
N LYS A 191 3.69 -14.39 21.31
CA LYS A 191 4.35 -15.66 21.65
C LYS A 191 5.88 -15.53 21.61
N ARG A 192 6.40 -14.91 20.57
CA ARG A 192 7.84 -14.68 20.39
C ARG A 192 8.42 -13.75 21.47
N SER A 193 7.72 -12.66 21.82
CA SER A 193 8.12 -11.73 22.86
C SER A 193 8.10 -12.42 24.23
N LEU A 194 7.03 -13.14 24.53
CA LEU A 194 6.89 -13.92 25.76
C LEU A 194 7.99 -14.99 25.90
N ALA A 195 8.27 -15.73 24.82
CA ALA A 195 9.35 -16.73 24.81
C ALA A 195 10.73 -16.11 25.10
N ARG A 196 10.99 -14.90 24.58
CA ARG A 196 12.23 -14.15 24.86
C ARG A 196 12.34 -13.77 26.33
N ILE A 197 11.25 -13.29 26.91
CA ILE A 197 11.24 -12.91 28.34
C ILE A 197 11.44 -14.14 29.21
N LEU A 198 10.70 -15.22 28.99
CA LEU A 198 10.83 -16.46 29.74
C LEU A 198 12.22 -17.10 29.60
N GLY A 199 12.81 -17.06 28.40
CA GLY A 199 14.16 -17.56 28.14
C GLY A 199 15.25 -16.75 28.83
N ALA A 200 15.06 -15.44 29.01
CA ALA A 200 16.02 -14.58 29.69
C ALA A 200 16.11 -14.85 31.20
N PHE A 201 15.02 -15.31 31.80
CA PHE A 201 14.94 -15.50 33.27
C PHE A 201 15.09 -16.95 33.73
N ASN A 202 15.24 -17.95 32.84
CA ASN A 202 15.30 -19.38 33.21
C ASN A 202 14.23 -19.75 34.25
N TYR A 203 12.99 -19.39 33.97
CA TYR A 203 11.88 -19.52 34.91
C TYR A 203 11.65 -20.99 35.28
N GLN A 204 11.92 -21.33 36.56
CA GLN A 204 11.49 -22.56 37.18
C GLN A 204 10.30 -22.26 38.06
N LEU A 205 9.16 -22.90 37.78
CA LEU A 205 7.99 -22.84 38.66
C LEU A 205 8.24 -23.67 39.90
N LEU A 206 7.54 -23.32 41.01
CA LEU A 206 7.48 -24.13 42.21
C LEU A 206 7.13 -25.59 41.87
N GLY A 207 8.00 -26.53 42.23
CA GLY A 207 7.82 -27.95 41.88
C GLY A 207 8.73 -28.46 40.74
N ASN A 208 9.81 -27.75 40.40
CA ASN A 208 10.75 -28.11 39.31
C ASN A 208 10.11 -28.22 37.92
N ILE A 209 9.00 -27.53 37.70
CA ILE A 209 8.38 -27.46 36.38
C ILE A 209 9.12 -26.42 35.55
N THR A 210 9.80 -26.86 34.49
CA THR A 210 10.43 -25.96 33.51
C THR A 210 9.44 -25.61 32.42
N ILE A 211 9.30 -24.31 32.12
CA ILE A 211 8.48 -23.85 30.99
C ILE A 211 9.28 -24.07 29.71
N ASN A 212 8.73 -24.79 28.76
CA ASN A 212 9.35 -24.99 27.44
C ASN A 212 9.14 -23.74 26.56
N TYR A 213 9.94 -22.67 26.81
CA TYR A 213 9.90 -21.44 26.04
C TYR A 213 10.38 -21.60 24.59
N GLN A 214 11.17 -22.65 24.30
CA GLN A 214 11.63 -22.92 22.93
C GLN A 214 10.48 -23.30 22.02
N MET A 215 9.55 -24.14 22.48
CA MET A 215 8.37 -24.52 21.73
C MET A 215 7.53 -23.29 21.35
N TRP A 216 7.34 -22.36 22.27
CA TRP A 216 6.62 -21.12 22.01
C TRP A 216 7.32 -20.21 21.00
N LYS A 217 8.65 -20.17 21.04
CA LYS A 217 9.46 -19.44 20.07
C LYS A 217 9.34 -20.04 18.69
N GLU A 218 9.50 -21.35 18.58
CA GLU A 218 9.42 -22.08 17.30
C GLU A 218 8.04 -21.96 16.69
N GLU A 219 6.98 -22.11 17.49
CA GLU A 219 5.59 -21.94 17.05
C GLU A 219 5.36 -20.50 16.56
N GLY A 220 5.76 -19.49 17.32
CA GLY A 220 5.61 -18.09 16.91
C GLY A 220 6.42 -17.74 15.66
N ASP A 221 7.64 -18.24 15.52
CA ASP A 221 8.46 -18.02 14.33
C ASP A 221 7.87 -18.71 13.08
N SER A 222 7.29 -19.92 13.23
CA SER A 222 6.61 -20.66 12.15
C SER A 222 5.33 -19.93 11.70
N GLU A 223 4.48 -19.54 12.65
CA GLU A 223 3.25 -18.79 12.36
C GLU A 223 3.55 -17.45 11.66
N LEU A 224 4.58 -16.73 12.10
CA LEU A 224 4.99 -15.48 11.47
C LEU A 224 5.50 -15.69 10.04
N GLN A 225 6.22 -16.79 9.79
CA GLN A 225 6.69 -17.09 8.44
C GLN A 225 5.52 -17.41 7.50
N GLU A 226 4.58 -18.22 7.94
CA GLU A 226 3.36 -18.54 7.17
C GLU A 226 2.55 -17.27 6.85
N LEU A 227 2.38 -16.37 7.84
CA LEU A 227 1.66 -15.12 7.64
C LEU A 227 2.40 -14.18 6.67
N LYS A 228 3.74 -14.11 6.75
CA LYS A 228 4.55 -13.34 5.78
C LYS A 228 4.41 -13.87 4.36
N ASP A 229 4.45 -15.17 4.21
CA ASP A 229 4.31 -15.79 2.89
C ASP A 229 2.90 -15.57 2.33
N LYS A 230 1.88 -15.60 3.19
CA LYS A 230 0.51 -15.28 2.81
C LYS A 230 0.35 -13.81 2.39
N ILE A 231 0.86 -12.85 3.17
CA ILE A 231 0.84 -11.43 2.83
C ILE A 231 1.51 -11.19 1.48
N LYS A 232 2.67 -11.82 1.22
CA LYS A 232 3.37 -11.70 -0.05
C LYS A 232 2.63 -12.36 -1.22
N SER A 233 1.95 -13.49 -0.98
CA SER A 233 1.18 -14.17 -2.04
C SER A 233 -0.03 -13.35 -2.46
N ASP A 234 -0.69 -12.69 -1.54
CA ASP A 234 -1.83 -11.81 -1.81
C ASP A 234 -1.39 -10.59 -2.65
N ASP A 235 -0.20 -10.04 -2.40
CA ASP A 235 0.38 -8.96 -3.22
C ASP A 235 0.63 -9.38 -4.67
N VAL A 236 1.08 -10.60 -4.91
CA VAL A 236 1.35 -11.11 -6.28
C VAL A 236 0.05 -11.35 -7.05
N ALA A 237 -0.98 -11.86 -6.41
CA ALA A 237 -2.28 -12.11 -7.05
C ALA A 237 -2.91 -10.82 -7.61
N ASP A 238 -2.77 -9.71 -6.91
CA ASP A 238 -3.27 -8.42 -7.34
C ASP A 238 -2.46 -7.80 -8.51
N TRP A 239 -1.16 -8.10 -8.61
CA TRP A 239 -0.34 -7.62 -9.75
C TRP A 239 -0.88 -8.11 -11.09
N PHE A 240 -1.38 -9.34 -11.16
CA PHE A 240 -1.97 -9.90 -12.37
C PHE A 240 -3.34 -9.30 -12.71
N SER A 241 -4.10 -8.80 -11.74
CA SER A 241 -5.40 -8.17 -11.97
C SER A 241 -5.31 -6.77 -12.62
N PHE A 242 -4.12 -6.15 -12.65
CA PHE A 242 -3.90 -4.85 -13.30
C PHE A 242 -3.58 -4.96 -14.81
N PHE A 243 -3.36 -6.17 -15.32
CA PHE A 243 -3.02 -6.41 -16.74
C PHE A 243 -4.17 -7.08 -17.51
N THR A 244 -5.31 -7.31 -16.88
CA THR A 244 -6.55 -7.75 -17.54
C THR A 244 -7.56 -6.61 -17.61
#